data_909fbc411b4cec89a3620cd49d830f5a
#
_entry.id   909fbc411b4cec89a3620cd49d830f5a
#
_cell.length_a   1.000
_cell.length_b   1.000
_cell.length_c   1.000
_cell.angle_alpha   90.00
_cell.angle_beta   90.00
_cell.angle_gamma   90.00
#
_symmetry.space_group_name_H-M   'P 1'
#
loop_
_entity.id
_entity.type
_entity.pdbx_description
1 polymer ?
#
loop_
_entity_poly.entity_id
_entity_poly.type
_entity_poly.pdbx_seq_one_letter_code
_entity_poly.pdbx_strand_id
1 'polypeptide(L)'
;MRLSDFIVAERAVVPLGTTELPAAARALCDRLVAAGAVQNAAALIERIEAERPEDIVAMGDRAFLLHYRTDAVRDIAVAIGTARAPICRELGDEGEQCARIVLLVAAPPRMAARYLQLVGALARLLSRSETVEAVLAAANAPALAALPAFRDTELPEQLLVRDIMTDSPRSIAADTPARDAAREMVRWRLGALPVVDAEQRVIGILGEKDLLRHLLTNYLGDASGGKTPLPTPRMVRDVMTRQVLCVSPEQPLAEVASLMANKDVDRVPVVREGKLVGFLTRGDIVRKLIGS
;
A
#
# COMPACT_ATOMS: atom_id res chain seq x y z
N MET A 1 15.59 -7.97 -13.86
CA MET A 1 16.33 -7.24 -12.82
C MET A 1 16.20 -8.01 -11.53
N ARG A 2 17.25 -8.07 -10.71
CA ARG A 2 17.26 -8.87 -9.47
C ARG A 2 17.28 -7.96 -8.25
N LEU A 3 16.85 -8.48 -7.12
CA LEU A 3 16.88 -7.75 -5.86
C LEU A 3 18.33 -7.45 -5.40
N SER A 4 19.27 -8.33 -5.77
CA SER A 4 20.72 -8.11 -5.56
C SER A 4 21.28 -6.86 -6.24
N ASP A 5 20.59 -6.32 -7.26
CA ASP A 5 21.01 -5.07 -7.90
C ASP A 5 20.78 -3.85 -6.98
N PHE A 6 19.96 -4.00 -5.94
CA PHE A 6 19.63 -2.97 -4.95
C PHE A 6 20.28 -3.22 -3.59
N ILE A 7 20.37 -4.49 -3.17
CA ILE A 7 20.98 -4.88 -1.87
C ILE A 7 22.44 -5.23 -2.11
N VAL A 8 23.29 -4.25 -1.94
CA VAL A 8 24.75 -4.38 -2.13
C VAL A 8 25.50 -4.11 -0.83
N ALA A 9 26.67 -4.72 -0.68
CA ALA A 9 27.45 -4.65 0.56
C ALA A 9 27.82 -3.21 0.97
N GLU A 10 28.10 -2.36 -0.01
CA GLU A 10 28.45 -0.95 0.18
C GLU A 10 27.32 -0.13 0.81
N ARG A 11 26.08 -0.62 0.71
CA ARG A 11 24.87 0.05 1.25
C ARG A 11 24.26 -0.70 2.44
N ALA A 12 24.96 -1.69 2.97
CA ALA A 12 24.53 -2.44 4.13
C ALA A 12 25.31 -2.02 5.40
N VAL A 13 24.64 -2.06 6.56
CA VAL A 13 25.21 -1.79 7.89
C VAL A 13 24.91 -2.97 8.80
N VAL A 14 25.96 -3.75 9.15
CA VAL A 14 25.82 -4.99 9.92
C VAL A 14 26.93 -5.04 10.98
N PRO A 15 26.58 -4.91 12.26
CA PRO A 15 25.32 -4.44 12.80
C PRO A 15 25.20 -2.90 12.82
N LEU A 16 23.97 -2.41 12.96
CA LEU A 16 23.69 -1.03 13.36
C LEU A 16 24.17 -0.80 14.80
N GLY A 17 24.85 0.31 15.04
CA GLY A 17 25.37 0.68 16.36
C GLY A 17 24.37 1.40 17.27
N THR A 18 23.05 1.27 16.99
CA THR A 18 22.00 2.02 17.69
C THR A 18 20.75 1.16 17.86
N THR A 19 19.92 1.53 18.85
CA THR A 19 18.56 1.00 19.08
C THR A 19 17.49 2.04 18.81
N GLU A 20 17.87 3.22 18.33
CA GLU A 20 16.94 4.31 18.00
C GLU A 20 16.70 4.36 16.48
N LEU A 21 15.43 4.39 16.07
CA LEU A 21 15.07 4.38 14.65
C LEU A 21 15.60 5.60 13.87
N PRO A 22 15.53 6.84 14.41
CA PRO A 22 16.11 8.01 13.74
C PRO A 22 17.62 7.90 13.52
N ALA A 23 18.35 7.39 14.52
CA ALA A 23 19.79 7.17 14.42
C ALA A 23 20.13 6.04 13.40
N ALA A 24 19.32 5.01 13.34
CA ALA A 24 19.44 3.96 12.32
C ALA A 24 19.19 4.50 10.91
N ALA A 25 18.13 5.33 10.74
CA ALA A 25 17.83 6.00 9.48
C ALA A 25 19.01 6.87 9.02
N ARG A 26 19.60 7.63 9.94
CA ARG A 26 20.77 8.46 9.65
C ARG A 26 21.97 7.63 9.23
N ALA A 27 22.28 6.56 9.94
CA ALA A 27 23.40 5.67 9.60
C ALA A 27 23.23 5.03 8.22
N LEU A 28 22.00 4.65 7.85
CA LEU A 28 21.66 4.11 6.52
C LEU A 28 21.77 5.19 5.44
N CYS A 29 21.34 6.42 5.73
CA CYS A 29 21.50 7.57 4.83
C CYS A 29 22.99 7.86 4.56
N ASP A 30 23.80 7.94 5.60
CA ASP A 30 25.24 8.20 5.50
C ASP A 30 25.91 7.11 4.65
N ARG A 31 25.43 5.87 4.74
CA ARG A 31 25.92 4.75 3.93
C ARG A 31 25.55 4.89 2.45
N LEU A 32 24.33 5.36 2.15
CA LEU A 32 23.92 5.67 0.77
C LEU A 32 24.75 6.82 0.17
N VAL A 33 25.03 7.85 0.98
CA VAL A 33 25.88 8.99 0.57
C VAL A 33 27.30 8.51 0.29
N ALA A 34 27.89 7.74 1.19
CA ALA A 34 29.24 7.18 1.04
C ALA A 34 29.37 6.26 -0.19
N ALA A 35 28.30 5.53 -0.53
CA ALA A 35 28.23 4.68 -1.72
C ALA A 35 27.93 5.46 -3.02
N GLY A 36 27.85 6.79 -2.99
CA GLY A 36 27.57 7.63 -4.17
C GLY A 36 26.14 7.49 -4.74
N ALA A 37 25.21 6.93 -3.97
CA ALA A 37 23.83 6.69 -4.40
C ALA A 37 22.94 7.93 -4.27
N VAL A 38 23.40 8.98 -3.58
CA VAL A 38 22.67 10.21 -3.28
C VAL A 38 23.31 11.38 -3.98
N GLN A 39 22.51 12.18 -4.73
CA GLN A 39 22.98 13.38 -5.42
C GLN A 39 22.96 14.63 -4.51
N ASN A 40 21.94 14.71 -3.66
CA ASN A 40 21.77 15.81 -2.72
C ASN A 40 21.59 15.27 -1.29
N ALA A 41 22.72 15.11 -0.59
CA ALA A 41 22.73 14.56 0.76
C ALA A 41 21.94 15.43 1.74
N ALA A 42 22.05 16.76 1.63
CA ALA A 42 21.35 17.68 2.52
C ALA A 42 19.82 17.54 2.41
N ALA A 43 19.30 17.48 1.20
CA ALA A 43 17.86 17.30 0.96
C ALA A 43 17.33 15.95 1.47
N LEU A 44 18.12 14.86 1.34
CA LEU A 44 17.72 13.57 1.88
C LEU A 44 17.73 13.55 3.41
N ILE A 45 18.75 14.15 4.01
CA ILE A 45 18.87 14.24 5.47
C ILE A 45 17.70 15.06 6.05
N GLU A 46 17.43 16.24 5.50
CA GLU A 46 16.29 17.08 5.90
C GLU A 46 14.97 16.32 5.81
N ARG A 47 14.81 15.53 4.74
CA ARG A 47 13.60 14.70 4.55
C ARG A 47 13.48 13.60 5.60
N ILE A 48 14.57 12.99 6.01
CA ILE A 48 14.63 11.98 7.08
C ILE A 48 14.35 12.61 8.45
N GLU A 49 14.95 13.77 8.72
CA GLU A 49 14.81 14.48 9.99
C GLU A 49 13.39 15.07 10.19
N ALA A 50 12.62 15.24 9.12
CA ALA A 50 11.22 15.64 9.20
C ALA A 50 10.31 14.58 9.87
N GLU A 51 10.75 13.34 9.97
CA GLU A 51 10.08 12.20 10.66
C GLU A 51 8.57 12.10 10.44
N ARG A 52 8.11 12.15 9.20
CA ARG A 52 6.69 12.07 8.91
C ARG A 52 6.19 10.63 9.16
N PRO A 53 5.05 10.44 9.85
CA PRO A 53 4.53 9.10 10.13
C PRO A 53 4.33 8.25 8.87
N GLU A 54 3.92 8.88 7.76
CA GLU A 54 3.72 8.19 6.48
C GLU A 54 4.98 7.64 5.82
N ASP A 55 6.17 8.04 6.29
CA ASP A 55 7.45 7.57 5.75
C ASP A 55 7.97 6.30 6.45
N ILE A 56 7.29 5.87 7.50
CA ILE A 56 7.70 4.73 8.33
C ILE A 56 6.62 3.67 8.27
N VAL A 57 7.00 2.46 7.88
CA VAL A 57 6.10 1.32 7.83
C VAL A 57 6.72 0.17 8.63
N ALA A 58 5.98 -0.33 9.61
CA ALA A 58 6.33 -1.57 10.28
C ALA A 58 5.89 -2.77 9.44
N MET A 59 6.80 -3.71 9.23
CA MET A 59 6.52 -4.99 8.56
C MET A 59 6.34 -6.08 9.62
N GLY A 60 5.36 -5.89 10.50
CA GLY A 60 5.21 -6.65 11.74
C GLY A 60 6.42 -6.46 12.65
N ASP A 61 6.78 -7.51 13.40
CA ASP A 61 7.96 -7.58 14.28
C ASP A 61 9.29 -7.84 13.56
N ARG A 62 9.31 -7.76 12.23
CA ARG A 62 10.43 -8.22 11.38
C ARG A 62 11.33 -7.09 10.92
N ALA A 63 10.74 -6.03 10.37
CA ALA A 63 11.52 -4.93 9.82
C ALA A 63 10.76 -3.60 9.88
N PHE A 64 11.50 -2.50 9.97
CA PHE A 64 11.03 -1.18 9.58
C PHE A 64 11.43 -0.88 8.14
N LEU A 65 10.49 -0.40 7.35
CA LEU A 65 10.71 0.19 6.04
C LEU A 65 10.57 1.71 6.15
N LEU A 66 11.68 2.40 5.96
CA LEU A 66 11.73 3.85 5.82
C LEU A 66 11.72 4.18 4.35
N HIS A 67 10.72 4.92 3.88
CA HIS A 67 10.57 5.16 2.45
C HIS A 67 10.41 6.64 2.13
N TYR A 68 11.27 7.13 1.26
CA TYR A 68 11.35 8.54 0.90
C TYR A 68 11.21 8.74 -0.60
N ARG A 69 10.16 9.46 -1.01
CA ARG A 69 10.02 9.92 -2.39
C ARG A 69 10.71 11.28 -2.51
N THR A 70 11.83 11.32 -3.23
CA THR A 70 12.69 12.50 -3.28
C THR A 70 13.51 12.53 -4.56
N ASP A 71 13.76 13.72 -5.09
CA ASP A 71 14.70 13.96 -6.19
C ASP A 71 16.17 14.07 -5.71
N ALA A 72 16.43 13.83 -4.43
CA ALA A 72 17.78 13.74 -3.87
C ALA A 72 18.58 12.56 -4.44
N VAL A 73 17.92 11.59 -5.08
CA VAL A 73 18.52 10.42 -5.73
C VAL A 73 18.15 10.37 -7.21
N ARG A 74 19.08 9.88 -8.06
CA ARG A 74 18.84 9.72 -9.50
C ARG A 74 18.07 8.45 -9.83
N ASP A 75 18.34 7.38 -9.11
CA ASP A 75 17.72 6.06 -9.23
C ASP A 75 17.29 5.59 -7.84
N ILE A 76 16.57 4.48 -7.76
CA ILE A 76 16.17 3.92 -6.46
C ILE A 76 17.42 3.50 -5.71
N ALA A 77 17.57 4.05 -4.51
CA ALA A 77 18.66 3.74 -3.59
C ALA A 77 18.09 2.99 -2.38
N VAL A 78 18.70 1.84 -2.07
CA VAL A 78 18.31 1.00 -0.93
C VAL A 78 19.49 0.83 -0.02
N ALA A 79 19.27 1.04 1.28
CA ALA A 79 20.17 0.62 2.33
C ALA A 79 19.47 -0.34 3.30
N ILE A 80 20.20 -1.29 3.84
CA ILE A 80 19.70 -2.26 4.82
C ILE A 80 20.61 -2.31 6.02
N GLY A 81 20.01 -2.38 7.20
CA GLY A 81 20.75 -2.55 8.45
C GLY A 81 20.13 -3.58 9.35
N THR A 82 20.98 -4.29 10.12
CA THR A 82 20.54 -5.22 11.17
C THR A 82 20.97 -4.72 12.52
N ALA A 83 20.12 -4.85 13.54
CA ALA A 83 20.44 -4.48 14.91
C ALA A 83 20.60 -5.70 15.81
N ARG A 84 21.50 -5.63 16.80
CA ARG A 84 21.68 -6.71 17.80
C ARG A 84 20.50 -6.80 18.76
N ALA A 85 19.97 -5.65 19.18
CA ALA A 85 18.79 -5.54 20.01
C ALA A 85 17.64 -4.96 19.18
N PRO A 86 16.36 -5.21 19.54
CA PRO A 86 15.22 -4.61 18.87
C PRO A 86 15.26 -3.08 18.90
N ILE A 87 14.91 -2.47 17.80
CA ILE A 87 14.59 -1.04 17.66
C ILE A 87 13.09 -0.95 17.79
N CYS A 88 12.60 -0.13 18.74
CA CYS A 88 11.16 0.03 18.98
C CYS A 88 10.70 1.44 18.64
N ARG A 89 9.47 1.58 18.12
CA ARG A 89 8.86 2.86 17.77
C ARG A 89 7.35 2.80 17.96
N GLU A 90 6.80 3.86 18.56
CA GLU A 90 5.35 4.12 18.59
C GLU A 90 4.89 4.56 17.19
N LEU A 91 3.93 3.86 16.60
CA LEU A 91 3.35 4.16 15.29
C LEU A 91 1.83 4.39 15.39
N GLY A 92 1.46 5.54 15.94
CA GLY A 92 0.06 5.96 16.02
C GLY A 92 -0.88 4.89 16.56
N ASP A 93 -1.91 4.53 15.79
CA ASP A 93 -2.93 3.54 16.20
C ASP A 93 -2.41 2.09 16.23
N GLU A 94 -1.23 1.81 15.67
CA GLU A 94 -0.63 0.46 15.68
C GLU A 94 0.14 0.16 16.98
N GLY A 95 0.31 1.16 17.85
CA GLY A 95 1.05 1.03 19.11
C GLY A 95 2.56 0.89 18.91
N GLU A 96 3.25 0.37 19.95
CA GLU A 96 4.67 0.15 19.90
C GLU A 96 5.01 -1.04 18.99
N GLN A 97 5.81 -0.79 17.96
CA GLN A 97 6.34 -1.78 17.04
C GLN A 97 7.85 -1.92 17.26
N CYS A 98 8.35 -3.17 17.24
CA CYS A 98 9.77 -3.46 17.47
C CYS A 98 10.29 -4.35 16.35
N ALA A 99 11.46 -4.02 15.78
CA ALA A 99 12.10 -4.83 14.76
C ALA A 99 13.64 -4.75 14.85
N ARG A 100 14.33 -5.73 14.24
CA ARG A 100 15.80 -5.78 14.21
C ARG A 100 16.39 -5.52 12.83
N ILE A 101 15.54 -5.37 11.80
CA ILE A 101 15.96 -5.06 10.44
C ILE A 101 15.39 -3.67 10.12
N VAL A 102 16.22 -2.80 9.57
CA VAL A 102 15.79 -1.50 9.06
C VAL A 102 16.19 -1.38 7.60
N LEU A 103 15.19 -1.08 6.76
CA LEU A 103 15.36 -0.79 5.34
C LEU A 103 15.14 0.71 5.13
N LEU A 104 16.02 1.35 4.37
CA LEU A 104 15.83 2.69 3.86
C LEU A 104 15.76 2.64 2.34
N VAL A 105 14.66 3.12 1.78
CA VAL A 105 14.45 3.21 0.32
C VAL A 105 14.19 4.66 -0.06
N ALA A 106 15.09 5.25 -0.83
CA ALA A 106 14.91 6.56 -1.45
C ALA A 106 14.66 6.37 -2.95
N ALA A 107 13.61 7.01 -3.48
CA ALA A 107 13.22 6.85 -4.87
C ALA A 107 12.74 8.17 -5.49
N PRO A 108 13.14 8.47 -6.76
CA PRO A 108 12.57 9.60 -7.47
C PRO A 108 11.07 9.41 -7.72
N PRO A 109 10.25 10.48 -7.63
CA PRO A 109 8.79 10.38 -7.87
C PRO A 109 8.42 9.73 -9.22
N ARG A 110 9.23 9.94 -10.26
CA ARG A 110 9.04 9.35 -11.59
C ARG A 110 9.22 7.84 -11.67
N MET A 111 9.81 7.22 -10.63
CA MET A 111 10.09 5.78 -10.61
C MET A 111 9.09 5.00 -9.73
N ALA A 112 7.88 5.50 -9.57
CA ALA A 112 6.87 4.91 -8.68
C ALA A 112 6.61 3.43 -8.95
N ALA A 113 6.50 3.01 -10.22
CA ALA A 113 6.29 1.61 -10.60
C ALA A 113 7.40 0.70 -10.08
N ARG A 114 8.63 1.07 -10.37
CA ARG A 114 9.82 0.31 -9.97
C ARG A 114 10.01 0.26 -8.46
N TYR A 115 9.71 1.37 -7.79
CA TYR A 115 9.67 1.46 -6.34
C TYR A 115 8.68 0.45 -5.75
N LEU A 116 7.44 0.39 -6.25
CA LEU A 116 6.41 -0.53 -5.77
C LEU A 116 6.81 -2.00 -5.97
N GLN A 117 7.42 -2.33 -7.10
CA GLN A 117 7.95 -3.68 -7.38
C GLN A 117 9.00 -4.10 -6.36
N LEU A 118 9.94 -3.20 -6.08
CA LEU A 118 11.02 -3.42 -5.13
C LEU A 118 10.50 -3.63 -3.71
N VAL A 119 9.66 -2.69 -3.22
CA VAL A 119 9.07 -2.77 -1.88
C VAL A 119 8.22 -4.03 -1.73
N GLY A 120 7.41 -4.38 -2.73
CA GLY A 120 6.64 -5.61 -2.71
C GLY A 120 7.49 -6.88 -2.70
N ALA A 121 8.64 -6.89 -3.37
CA ALA A 121 9.58 -8.01 -3.31
C ALA A 121 10.24 -8.12 -1.93
N LEU A 122 10.68 -7.01 -1.36
CA LEU A 122 11.24 -6.96 0.00
C LEU A 122 10.23 -7.44 1.05
N ALA A 123 8.99 -6.97 0.95
CA ALA A 123 7.91 -7.37 1.85
C ALA A 123 7.67 -8.89 1.79
N ARG A 124 7.54 -9.47 0.59
CA ARG A 124 7.39 -10.92 0.43
C ARG A 124 8.57 -11.72 0.97
N LEU A 125 9.79 -11.25 0.81
CA LEU A 125 10.97 -11.92 1.37
C LEU A 125 10.98 -11.87 2.88
N LEU A 126 10.78 -10.69 3.46
CA LEU A 126 10.79 -10.51 4.91
C LEU A 126 9.52 -11.05 5.59
N SER A 127 8.50 -11.47 4.84
CA SER A 127 7.39 -12.25 5.40
C SER A 127 7.78 -13.70 5.74
N ARG A 128 8.91 -14.20 5.21
CA ARG A 128 9.41 -15.56 5.47
C ARG A 128 10.37 -15.57 6.65
N SER A 129 10.05 -16.32 7.70
CA SER A 129 10.90 -16.40 8.91
C SER A 129 12.33 -16.84 8.61
N GLU A 130 12.51 -17.82 7.70
CA GLU A 130 13.82 -18.27 7.25
C GLU A 130 14.69 -17.13 6.66
N THR A 131 14.08 -16.23 5.89
CA THR A 131 14.78 -15.08 5.32
C THR A 131 15.18 -14.09 6.41
N VAL A 132 14.29 -13.81 7.35
CA VAL A 132 14.54 -12.90 8.47
C VAL A 132 15.69 -13.45 9.33
N GLU A 133 15.66 -14.73 9.66
CA GLU A 133 16.72 -15.40 10.41
C GLU A 133 18.07 -15.34 9.68
N ALA A 134 18.07 -15.62 8.36
CA ALA A 134 19.30 -15.54 7.55
C ALA A 134 19.87 -14.11 7.51
N VAL A 135 19.01 -13.09 7.37
CA VAL A 135 19.42 -11.68 7.39
C VAL A 135 20.00 -11.30 8.74
N LEU A 136 19.38 -11.72 9.84
CA LEU A 136 19.85 -11.44 11.20
C LEU A 136 21.12 -12.23 11.59
N ALA A 137 21.35 -13.39 10.99
CA ALA A 137 22.52 -14.23 11.20
C ALA A 137 23.73 -13.77 10.38
N ALA A 138 23.58 -12.85 9.42
CA ALA A 138 24.67 -12.35 8.61
C ALA A 138 25.74 -11.66 9.46
N ALA A 139 26.98 -12.14 9.37
CA ALA A 139 28.07 -11.66 10.21
C ALA A 139 28.56 -10.25 9.84
N ASN A 140 28.37 -9.84 8.58
CA ASN A 140 28.82 -8.56 8.02
C ASN A 140 28.03 -8.20 6.75
N ALA A 141 28.25 -6.98 6.25
CA ALA A 141 27.57 -6.46 5.07
C ALA A 141 27.78 -7.32 3.79
N PRO A 142 28.97 -7.81 3.44
CA PRO A 142 29.15 -8.73 2.32
C PRO A 142 28.36 -10.02 2.46
N ALA A 143 28.34 -10.64 3.64
CA ALA A 143 27.60 -11.86 3.90
C ALA A 143 26.09 -11.64 3.74
N LEU A 144 25.58 -10.50 4.21
CA LEU A 144 24.18 -10.12 4.05
C LEU A 144 23.81 -9.94 2.57
N ALA A 145 24.60 -9.18 1.82
CA ALA A 145 24.34 -8.93 0.40
C ALA A 145 24.43 -10.22 -0.45
N ALA A 146 25.23 -11.20 -0.04
CA ALA A 146 25.39 -12.48 -0.73
C ALA A 146 24.28 -13.51 -0.45
N LEU A 147 23.29 -13.19 0.40
CA LEU A 147 22.21 -14.12 0.74
C LEU A 147 21.46 -14.58 -0.53
N PRO A 148 21.22 -15.90 -0.68
CA PRO A 148 20.46 -16.44 -1.82
C PRO A 148 19.09 -15.78 -1.98
N ALA A 149 18.42 -15.45 -0.88
CA ALA A 149 17.13 -14.78 -0.88
C ALA A 149 17.13 -13.46 -1.68
N PHE A 150 18.23 -12.69 -1.65
CA PHE A 150 18.35 -11.46 -2.44
C PHE A 150 18.84 -11.72 -3.86
N ARG A 151 19.78 -12.67 -4.01
CA ARG A 151 20.41 -12.95 -5.29
C ARG A 151 19.48 -13.66 -6.27
N ASP A 152 18.67 -14.59 -5.76
CA ASP A 152 17.83 -15.46 -6.58
C ASP A 152 16.41 -14.88 -6.78
N THR A 153 16.08 -13.75 -6.13
CA THR A 153 14.79 -13.08 -6.31
C THR A 153 14.83 -12.15 -7.51
N GLU A 154 14.08 -12.55 -8.54
CA GLU A 154 13.81 -11.69 -9.68
C GLU A 154 12.69 -10.71 -9.35
N LEU A 155 12.92 -9.43 -9.68
CA LEU A 155 11.85 -8.43 -9.61
C LEU A 155 10.97 -8.62 -10.84
N PRO A 156 9.66 -8.78 -10.68
CA PRO A 156 8.75 -8.84 -11.82
C PRO A 156 8.95 -7.59 -12.66
N GLU A 157 8.97 -7.74 -13.97
CA GLU A 157 9.16 -6.61 -14.87
C GLU A 157 8.08 -5.55 -14.68
N GLN A 158 6.89 -5.98 -14.27
CA GLN A 158 5.77 -5.10 -14.01
C GLN A 158 4.77 -5.75 -13.05
N LEU A 159 4.48 -5.11 -11.90
CA LEU A 159 3.33 -5.49 -11.07
C LEU A 159 2.05 -5.10 -11.79
N LEU A 160 1.15 -6.05 -11.94
CA LEU A 160 -0.16 -5.87 -12.54
C LEU A 160 -1.25 -5.78 -11.46
N VAL A 161 -2.37 -5.22 -11.80
CA VAL A 161 -3.54 -5.12 -10.91
C VAL A 161 -3.92 -6.49 -10.33
N ARG A 162 -3.92 -7.56 -11.15
CA ARG A 162 -4.23 -8.93 -10.74
C ARG A 162 -3.36 -9.48 -9.61
N ASP A 163 -2.13 -8.95 -9.45
CA ASP A 163 -1.19 -9.46 -8.44
C ASP A 163 -1.56 -9.03 -7.02
N ILE A 164 -2.41 -7.99 -6.90
CA ILE A 164 -2.80 -7.42 -5.61
C ILE A 164 -4.30 -7.15 -5.44
N MET A 165 -5.12 -7.27 -6.49
CA MET A 165 -6.56 -7.10 -6.37
C MET A 165 -7.17 -8.16 -5.44
N THR A 166 -8.33 -7.87 -4.90
CA THR A 166 -9.18 -8.87 -4.26
C THR A 166 -9.93 -9.62 -5.36
N ASP A 167 -9.69 -10.92 -5.49
CA ASP A 167 -10.39 -11.79 -6.43
C ASP A 167 -11.83 -12.05 -6.01
N SER A 168 -12.73 -12.23 -6.98
CA SER A 168 -14.14 -12.57 -6.76
C SER A 168 -14.79 -11.71 -5.67
N PRO A 169 -14.76 -10.36 -5.84
CA PRO A 169 -15.26 -9.45 -4.83
C PRO A 169 -16.78 -9.60 -4.68
N ARG A 170 -17.28 -9.29 -3.48
CA ARG A 170 -18.73 -9.16 -3.30
C ARG A 170 -19.25 -8.03 -4.15
N SER A 171 -20.38 -8.25 -4.77
CA SER A 171 -21.13 -7.28 -5.57
C SER A 171 -22.60 -7.29 -5.20
N ILE A 172 -23.35 -6.31 -5.68
CA ILE A 172 -24.76 -6.20 -5.40
C ILE A 172 -25.54 -5.86 -6.66
N ALA A 173 -26.80 -6.29 -6.75
CA ALA A 173 -27.65 -5.97 -7.88
C ALA A 173 -28.27 -4.57 -7.72
N ALA A 174 -28.54 -3.92 -8.85
CA ALA A 174 -29.08 -2.55 -8.88
C ALA A 174 -30.49 -2.41 -8.30
N ASP A 175 -31.27 -3.49 -8.30
CA ASP A 175 -32.63 -3.56 -7.79
C ASP A 175 -32.70 -4.01 -6.32
N THR A 176 -31.57 -4.20 -5.65
CA THR A 176 -31.53 -4.46 -4.21
C THR A 176 -31.97 -3.22 -3.45
N PRO A 177 -32.78 -3.36 -2.37
CA PRO A 177 -33.08 -2.23 -1.49
C PRO A 177 -31.81 -1.63 -0.88
N ALA A 178 -31.63 -0.30 -0.92
CA ALA A 178 -30.44 0.38 -0.41
C ALA A 178 -30.16 0.06 1.08
N ARG A 179 -31.23 -0.18 1.86
CA ARG A 179 -31.13 -0.57 3.27
C ARG A 179 -30.46 -1.96 3.44
N ASP A 180 -30.76 -2.89 2.55
CA ASP A 180 -30.19 -4.24 2.61
C ASP A 180 -28.74 -4.22 2.15
N ALA A 181 -28.42 -3.42 1.13
CA ALA A 181 -27.05 -3.14 0.73
C ALA A 181 -26.23 -2.54 1.88
N ALA A 182 -26.78 -1.57 2.63
CA ALA A 182 -26.13 -1.00 3.80
C ALA A 182 -25.85 -2.05 4.89
N ARG A 183 -26.79 -2.95 5.14
CA ARG A 183 -26.61 -4.06 6.09
C ARG A 183 -25.48 -5.01 5.66
N GLU A 184 -25.41 -5.34 4.39
CA GLU A 184 -24.33 -6.16 3.83
C GLU A 184 -22.97 -5.47 4.00
N MET A 185 -22.88 -4.16 3.71
CA MET A 185 -21.64 -3.40 3.89
C MET A 185 -21.17 -3.42 5.36
N VAL A 186 -22.09 -3.17 6.30
CA VAL A 186 -21.77 -3.22 7.75
C VAL A 186 -21.35 -4.64 8.17
N ARG A 187 -22.12 -5.67 7.78
CA ARG A 187 -21.87 -7.06 8.13
C ARG A 187 -20.47 -7.52 7.71
N TRP A 188 -20.04 -7.12 6.53
CA TRP A 188 -18.80 -7.55 5.95
C TRP A 188 -17.67 -6.50 6.04
N ARG A 189 -17.91 -5.40 6.75
CA ARG A 189 -16.97 -4.28 6.91
C ARG A 189 -16.44 -3.78 5.57
N LEU A 190 -17.33 -3.61 4.60
CA LEU A 190 -17.02 -3.15 3.25
C LEU A 190 -17.32 -1.67 3.13
N GLY A 191 -16.34 -0.87 2.76
CA GLY A 191 -16.53 0.56 2.51
C GLY A 191 -17.15 0.89 1.14
N ALA A 192 -17.30 -0.10 0.25
CA ALA A 192 -18.04 0.00 -1.01
C ALA A 192 -18.33 -1.39 -1.59
N LEU A 193 -19.37 -1.44 -2.46
CA LEU A 193 -19.75 -2.61 -3.25
C LEU A 193 -19.85 -2.23 -4.73
N PRO A 194 -19.22 -2.98 -5.65
CA PRO A 194 -19.56 -2.92 -7.08
C PRO A 194 -21.01 -3.27 -7.30
N VAL A 195 -21.70 -2.51 -8.16
CA VAL A 195 -23.05 -2.80 -8.59
C VAL A 195 -23.01 -3.42 -9.97
N VAL A 196 -23.61 -4.59 -10.11
CA VAL A 196 -23.58 -5.38 -11.34
C VAL A 196 -24.98 -5.65 -11.90
N ASP A 197 -25.06 -5.87 -13.21
CA ASP A 197 -26.24 -6.38 -13.89
C ASP A 197 -26.32 -7.92 -13.84
N ALA A 198 -27.33 -8.50 -14.51
CA ALA A 198 -27.54 -9.95 -14.56
C ALA A 198 -26.39 -10.71 -15.26
N GLU A 199 -25.68 -10.04 -16.16
CA GLU A 199 -24.53 -10.54 -16.89
C GLU A 199 -23.19 -10.32 -16.15
N GLN A 200 -23.23 -9.87 -14.87
CA GLN A 200 -22.08 -9.53 -14.04
C GLN A 200 -21.24 -8.36 -14.56
N ARG A 201 -21.84 -7.47 -15.37
CA ARG A 201 -21.16 -6.25 -15.82
C ARG A 201 -21.30 -5.16 -14.77
N VAL A 202 -20.23 -4.41 -14.57
CA VAL A 202 -20.23 -3.29 -13.62
C VAL A 202 -21.02 -2.12 -14.19
N ILE A 203 -22.11 -1.74 -13.51
CA ILE A 203 -23.00 -0.63 -13.87
C ILE A 203 -22.97 0.52 -12.87
N GLY A 204 -22.27 0.34 -11.74
CA GLY A 204 -22.15 1.35 -10.70
C GLY A 204 -21.25 0.91 -9.56
N ILE A 205 -21.09 1.80 -8.59
CA ILE A 205 -20.47 1.51 -7.30
C ILE A 205 -21.32 2.16 -6.21
N LEU A 206 -21.53 1.43 -5.12
CA LEU A 206 -22.21 1.92 -3.92
C LEU A 206 -21.19 2.07 -2.80
N GLY A 207 -20.91 3.30 -2.38
CA GLY A 207 -20.00 3.61 -1.28
C GLY A 207 -20.72 4.10 -0.02
N GLU A 208 -20.02 4.16 1.09
CA GLU A 208 -20.53 4.71 2.35
C GLU A 208 -20.99 6.17 2.18
N LYS A 209 -20.28 6.96 1.38
CA LYS A 209 -20.64 8.35 1.07
C LYS A 209 -21.99 8.47 0.36
N ASP A 210 -22.33 7.52 -0.52
CA ASP A 210 -23.60 7.49 -1.24
C ASP A 210 -24.76 7.20 -0.27
N LEU A 211 -24.56 6.23 0.62
CA LEU A 211 -25.51 5.88 1.66
C LEU A 211 -25.73 7.03 2.65
N LEU A 212 -24.65 7.66 3.12
CA LEU A 212 -24.73 8.80 4.05
C LEU A 212 -25.50 9.98 3.42
N ARG A 213 -25.20 10.33 2.17
CA ARG A 213 -25.90 11.39 1.44
C ARG A 213 -27.39 11.11 1.37
N HIS A 214 -27.76 9.85 1.11
CA HIS A 214 -29.14 9.43 1.07
C HIS A 214 -29.83 9.48 2.45
N LEU A 215 -29.15 9.00 3.51
CA LEU A 215 -29.69 9.04 4.87
C LEU A 215 -29.88 10.47 5.37
N LEU A 216 -28.92 11.36 5.13
CA LEU A 216 -29.01 12.77 5.52
C LEU A 216 -30.18 13.48 4.83
N THR A 217 -30.41 13.22 3.54
CA THR A 217 -31.54 13.79 2.80
C THR A 217 -32.88 13.38 3.40
N ASN A 218 -33.01 12.14 3.86
CA ASN A 218 -34.23 11.65 4.49
C ASN A 218 -34.44 12.23 5.91
N TYR A 219 -33.34 12.37 6.70
CA TYR A 219 -33.43 12.94 8.07
C TYR A 219 -33.70 14.46 8.06
N LEU A 220 -33.11 15.21 7.10
CA LEU A 220 -33.27 16.66 7.02
C LEU A 220 -34.58 17.06 6.32
N GLY A 221 -35.16 16.19 5.48
CA GLY A 221 -36.44 16.41 4.83
C GLY A 221 -37.65 16.34 5.78
N ASP A 222 -37.55 15.59 6.88
CA ASP A 222 -38.61 15.43 7.87
C ASP A 222 -38.75 16.60 8.87
N ALA A 223 -37.78 17.53 8.88
CA ALA A 223 -37.80 18.70 9.79
C ALA A 223 -38.90 19.75 9.44
N SER A 224 -39.63 19.62 8.33
CA SER A 224 -40.63 20.56 7.88
C SER A 224 -42.11 20.19 8.19
N GLY A 225 -42.35 19.26 9.13
CA GLY A 225 -43.65 19.11 9.82
C GLY A 225 -44.86 18.68 8.96
N GLY A 226 -44.65 18.19 7.74
CA GLY A 226 -45.69 17.65 6.89
C GLY A 226 -45.81 16.14 7.02
N LYS A 227 -47.04 15.58 7.04
CA LYS A 227 -47.27 14.13 6.91
C LYS A 227 -46.79 13.70 5.51
N THR A 228 -45.49 13.39 5.41
CA THR A 228 -44.87 12.80 4.21
C THR A 228 -45.30 11.33 4.13
N PRO A 229 -45.81 10.82 2.99
CA PRO A 229 -45.99 9.39 2.79
C PRO A 229 -44.66 8.67 3.12
N LEU A 230 -44.73 7.48 3.73
CA LEU A 230 -43.56 6.62 3.99
C LEU A 230 -42.67 6.61 2.74
N PRO A 231 -41.39 7.00 2.82
CA PRO A 231 -40.57 7.10 1.64
C PRO A 231 -40.50 5.73 0.97
N THR A 232 -40.79 5.67 -0.31
CA THR A 232 -40.67 4.47 -1.13
C THR A 232 -39.27 3.90 -0.94
N PRO A 233 -39.11 2.60 -0.64
CA PRO A 233 -37.78 2.01 -0.42
C PRO A 233 -36.91 2.28 -1.65
N ARG A 234 -35.85 3.07 -1.49
CA ARG A 234 -34.91 3.35 -2.57
C ARG A 234 -34.08 2.13 -2.87
N MET A 235 -33.89 1.86 -4.14
CA MET A 235 -33.03 0.79 -4.63
C MET A 235 -31.59 1.27 -4.78
N VAL A 236 -30.65 0.37 -4.85
CA VAL A 236 -29.22 0.66 -5.07
C VAL A 236 -29.05 1.56 -6.31
N ARG A 237 -29.78 1.28 -7.40
CA ARG A 237 -29.75 2.11 -8.64
C ARG A 237 -30.09 3.58 -8.46
N ASP A 238 -30.81 3.93 -7.39
CA ASP A 238 -31.26 5.30 -7.11
C ASP A 238 -30.20 6.10 -6.33
N VAL A 239 -29.28 5.40 -5.67
CA VAL A 239 -28.28 5.99 -4.78
C VAL A 239 -26.84 5.76 -5.22
N MET A 240 -26.56 4.75 -6.08
CA MET A 240 -25.23 4.42 -6.55
C MET A 240 -24.58 5.51 -7.40
N THR A 241 -23.27 5.58 -7.40
CA THR A 241 -22.48 6.33 -8.37
C THR A 241 -22.37 5.52 -9.66
N ARG A 242 -22.79 6.09 -10.81
CA ARG A 242 -22.82 5.40 -12.12
C ARG A 242 -21.54 5.61 -12.93
N GLN A 243 -20.87 6.74 -12.75
CA GLN A 243 -19.58 7.00 -13.42
C GLN A 243 -18.49 6.33 -12.63
N VAL A 244 -18.17 5.10 -12.99
CA VAL A 244 -17.19 4.26 -12.28
C VAL A 244 -15.93 4.14 -13.11
N LEU A 245 -14.80 4.47 -12.50
CA LEU A 245 -13.50 4.15 -13.06
C LEU A 245 -13.29 2.64 -12.89
N CYS A 246 -13.26 1.91 -14.00
CA CYS A 246 -12.90 0.49 -14.03
C CYS A 246 -11.52 0.30 -14.61
N VAL A 247 -10.80 -0.73 -14.16
CA VAL A 247 -9.46 -1.07 -14.62
C VAL A 247 -9.38 -2.54 -15.05
N SER A 248 -8.40 -2.89 -15.89
CA SER A 248 -8.16 -4.28 -16.29
C SER A 248 -7.20 -4.98 -15.31
N PRO A 249 -7.34 -6.31 -15.11
CA PRO A 249 -6.37 -7.08 -14.32
C PRO A 249 -4.95 -7.02 -14.89
N GLU A 250 -4.82 -6.82 -16.19
CA GLU A 250 -3.54 -6.76 -16.92
C GLU A 250 -2.89 -5.37 -16.91
N GLN A 251 -3.59 -4.34 -16.40
CA GLN A 251 -3.00 -2.99 -16.31
C GLN A 251 -1.85 -2.93 -15.30
N PRO A 252 -0.81 -2.14 -15.60
CA PRO A 252 0.26 -1.85 -14.66
C PRO A 252 -0.28 -1.20 -13.39
N LEU A 253 0.05 -1.77 -12.24
CA LEU A 253 -0.41 -1.26 -10.95
C LEU A 253 -0.03 0.21 -10.73
N ALA A 254 1.15 0.62 -11.19
CA ALA A 254 1.62 1.99 -11.03
C ALA A 254 0.79 3.01 -11.83
N GLU A 255 0.32 2.64 -13.01
CA GLU A 255 -0.57 3.49 -13.80
C GLU A 255 -1.92 3.64 -13.08
N VAL A 256 -2.45 2.52 -12.57
CA VAL A 256 -3.71 2.53 -11.82
C VAL A 256 -3.57 3.31 -10.51
N ALA A 257 -2.48 3.15 -9.76
CA ALA A 257 -2.22 3.93 -8.56
C ALA A 257 -2.16 5.45 -8.85
N SER A 258 -1.47 5.84 -9.93
CA SER A 258 -1.41 7.24 -10.36
C SER A 258 -2.79 7.76 -10.80
N LEU A 259 -3.55 6.94 -11.51
CA LEU A 259 -4.92 7.29 -11.94
C LEU A 259 -5.87 7.47 -10.75
N MET A 260 -5.79 6.58 -9.75
CA MET A 260 -6.57 6.68 -8.50
C MET A 260 -6.21 7.95 -7.72
N ALA A 261 -4.92 8.28 -7.62
CA ALA A 261 -4.47 9.49 -6.94
C ALA A 261 -4.93 10.76 -7.65
N ASN A 262 -4.77 10.84 -8.98
CA ASN A 262 -5.11 12.02 -9.77
C ASN A 262 -6.63 12.27 -9.84
N LYS A 263 -7.44 11.22 -9.77
CA LYS A 263 -8.91 11.32 -9.83
C LYS A 263 -9.57 11.30 -8.44
N ASP A 264 -8.78 11.28 -7.38
CA ASP A 264 -9.25 11.16 -5.98
C ASP A 264 -10.23 9.98 -5.78
N VAL A 265 -9.87 8.83 -6.35
CA VAL A 265 -10.66 7.59 -6.27
C VAL A 265 -9.94 6.61 -5.37
N ASP A 266 -10.65 6.13 -4.33
CA ASP A 266 -10.10 5.20 -3.35
C ASP A 266 -10.29 3.73 -3.72
N ARG A 267 -11.25 3.45 -4.63
CA ARG A 267 -11.70 2.09 -4.93
C ARG A 267 -12.07 1.98 -6.40
N VAL A 268 -11.61 0.92 -7.05
CA VAL A 268 -11.87 0.66 -8.47
C VAL A 268 -12.26 -0.79 -8.70
N PRO A 269 -13.40 -1.05 -9.37
CA PRO A 269 -13.71 -2.39 -9.89
C PRO A 269 -12.69 -2.81 -10.94
N VAL A 270 -12.28 -4.07 -10.89
CA VAL A 270 -11.44 -4.69 -11.89
C VAL A 270 -12.31 -5.52 -12.81
N VAL A 271 -12.24 -5.23 -14.11
CA VAL A 271 -13.13 -5.84 -15.09
C VAL A 271 -12.35 -6.50 -16.23
N ARG A 272 -12.88 -7.61 -16.71
CA ARG A 272 -12.46 -8.27 -17.96
C ARG A 272 -13.68 -8.39 -18.87
N GLU A 273 -13.59 -7.84 -20.07
CA GLU A 273 -14.71 -7.77 -21.01
C GLU A 273 -16.00 -7.16 -20.39
N GLY A 274 -15.84 -6.16 -19.54
CA GLY A 274 -16.91 -5.49 -18.81
C GLY A 274 -17.44 -6.24 -17.59
N LYS A 275 -17.08 -7.50 -17.37
CA LYS A 275 -17.49 -8.31 -16.21
C LYS A 275 -16.57 -8.09 -15.02
N LEU A 276 -17.16 -8.07 -13.84
CA LEU A 276 -16.44 -7.93 -12.59
C LEU A 276 -15.59 -9.18 -12.30
N VAL A 277 -14.27 -9.03 -12.19
CA VAL A 277 -13.34 -10.10 -11.86
C VAL A 277 -12.53 -9.81 -10.60
N GLY A 278 -12.46 -8.54 -10.17
CA GLY A 278 -11.70 -8.14 -9.00
C GLY A 278 -12.12 -6.78 -8.46
N PHE A 279 -11.54 -6.40 -7.34
CA PHE A 279 -11.70 -5.10 -6.71
C PHE A 279 -10.39 -4.64 -6.13
N LEU A 280 -10.04 -3.39 -6.35
CA LEU A 280 -8.79 -2.81 -5.88
C LEU A 280 -9.07 -1.55 -5.08
N THR A 281 -8.47 -1.45 -3.89
CA THR A 281 -8.53 -0.24 -3.05
C THR A 281 -7.14 0.34 -2.82
N ARG A 282 -7.04 1.62 -2.44
CA ARG A 282 -5.77 2.21 -1.96
C ARG A 282 -5.18 1.40 -0.80
N GLY A 283 -6.03 0.95 0.12
CA GLY A 283 -5.62 0.13 1.26
C GLY A 283 -5.04 -1.23 0.84
N ASP A 284 -5.53 -1.83 -0.26
CA ASP A 284 -4.99 -3.09 -0.77
C ASP A 284 -3.60 -2.89 -1.36
N ILE A 285 -3.40 -1.76 -2.07
CA ILE A 285 -2.08 -1.39 -2.58
C ILE A 285 -1.09 -1.30 -1.42
N VAL A 286 -1.46 -0.60 -0.36
CA VAL A 286 -0.58 -0.43 0.81
C VAL A 286 -0.40 -1.75 1.56
N ARG A 287 -1.47 -2.43 1.98
CA ARG A 287 -1.39 -3.66 2.78
C ARG A 287 -0.70 -4.81 2.07
N LYS A 288 -1.04 -5.09 0.81
CA LYS A 288 -0.43 -6.19 0.05
C LYS A 288 1.02 -5.91 -0.36
N LEU A 289 1.42 -4.64 -0.49
CA LEU A 289 2.82 -4.28 -0.75
C LEU A 289 3.69 -4.33 0.50
N ILE A 290 3.11 -4.08 1.68
CA ILE A 290 3.83 -4.01 2.94
C ILE A 290 3.82 -5.38 3.66
N GLY A 291 2.87 -6.24 3.33
CA GLY A 291 2.69 -7.56 3.95
C GLY A 291 2.04 -7.41 5.34
N SER A 292 0.74 -7.54 5.44
CA SER A 292 0.04 -7.82 6.70
C SER A 292 0.26 -9.26 7.09
#